data_5c87224dc099f502842f9b0aca0888b9
#
_entry.id   5c87224dc099f502842f9b0aca0888b9
#
_cell.length_a   1.000
_cell.length_b   1.000
_cell.length_c   1.000
_cell.angle_alpha   90.00
_cell.angle_beta   90.00
_cell.angle_gamma   90.00
#
_symmetry.space_group_name_H-M   'P 1'
#
loop_
_entity.id
_entity.type
_entity.pdbx_description
1 polymer ?
#
loop_
_entity_poly.entity_id
_entity_poly.type
_entity_poly.pdbx_seq_one_letter_code
_entity_poly.pdbx_strand_id
1 'polypeptide(L)'
;GAWLMEQGIAEIWMPFAAGTIFMIPLIGFLWMLSQIPEPGKTDQSERQERVRMNSADRRRYFMHYAPGLIAIILAYLLITLIRSIRGDFAPEIWRGLGVETTPELFSISEMWIALGIIICSGVFSLYRNNRSALFHSISICILGLGLLPMSLMALDKQWISSFWFMVLIGLGLYLPYVLVHTTLFERIMAVTPDKGNIGYLMYLADSTGYLGYVILMLFKDSLPAQD
;
A
#
# COMPACT_ATOMS: atom_id res chain seq x y z
N GLY A 1 -14.73 -8.49 11.74
CA GLY A 1 -15.87 -9.19 11.11
C GLY A 1 -16.43 -10.24 12.03
N ALA A 2 -15.66 -11.31 12.33
CA ALA A 2 -16.14 -12.48 13.08
C ALA A 2 -16.72 -12.15 14.46
N TRP A 3 -16.04 -11.33 15.24
CA TRP A 3 -16.56 -10.88 16.55
C TRP A 3 -17.95 -10.23 16.44
N LEU A 4 -18.22 -9.46 15.37
CA LEU A 4 -19.54 -8.86 15.15
C LEU A 4 -20.60 -9.94 14.81
N MET A 5 -20.22 -10.99 14.10
CA MET A 5 -21.12 -12.13 13.82
C MET A 5 -21.43 -12.91 15.11
N GLU A 6 -20.43 -13.14 15.96
CA GLU A 6 -20.62 -13.75 17.28
C GLU A 6 -21.56 -12.95 18.18
N GLN A 7 -21.61 -11.63 18.02
CA GLN A 7 -22.57 -10.75 18.69
C GLN A 7 -23.98 -10.77 18.04
N GLY A 8 -24.21 -11.63 17.05
CA GLY A 8 -25.51 -11.79 16.39
C GLY A 8 -25.81 -10.77 15.29
N ILE A 9 -24.80 -9.98 14.85
CA ILE A 9 -24.99 -9.06 13.73
C ILE A 9 -24.99 -9.84 12.42
N ALA A 10 -26.09 -9.75 11.68
CA ALA A 10 -26.20 -10.38 10.37
C ALA A 10 -25.15 -9.83 9.39
N GLU A 11 -24.63 -10.69 8.51
CA GLU A 11 -23.55 -10.39 7.57
C GLU A 11 -23.80 -9.11 6.75
N ILE A 12 -25.04 -8.90 6.33
CA ILE A 12 -25.46 -7.72 5.55
C ILE A 12 -25.27 -6.39 6.32
N TRP A 13 -25.31 -6.42 7.66
CA TRP A 13 -25.15 -5.26 8.52
C TRP A 13 -23.71 -5.07 9.00
N MET A 14 -22.82 -6.02 8.72
CA MET A 14 -21.42 -5.96 9.19
C MET A 14 -20.65 -4.71 8.75
N PRO A 15 -20.72 -4.28 7.47
CA PRO A 15 -20.03 -3.06 7.05
C PRO A 15 -20.52 -1.83 7.80
N PHE A 16 -21.83 -1.73 8.01
CA PHE A 16 -22.42 -0.62 8.77
C PHE A 16 -22.00 -0.62 10.23
N ALA A 17 -22.06 -1.77 10.89
CA ALA A 17 -21.69 -1.92 12.31
C ALA A 17 -20.18 -1.63 12.51
N ALA A 18 -19.33 -2.18 11.65
CA ALA A 18 -17.90 -1.89 11.67
C ALA A 18 -17.62 -0.39 11.45
N GLY A 19 -18.23 0.22 10.44
CA GLY A 19 -18.09 1.65 10.17
C GLY A 19 -18.51 2.52 11.35
N THR A 20 -19.60 2.16 12.03
CA THR A 20 -20.08 2.91 13.21
C THR A 20 -19.11 2.82 14.38
N ILE A 21 -18.53 1.64 14.65
CA ILE A 21 -17.51 1.48 15.70
C ILE A 21 -16.27 2.33 15.40
N PHE A 22 -15.80 2.31 14.14
CA PHE A 22 -14.63 3.10 13.73
C PHE A 22 -14.90 4.61 13.65
N MET A 23 -16.15 5.04 13.64
CA MET A 23 -16.49 6.46 13.64
C MET A 23 -16.05 7.16 14.96
N ILE A 24 -16.06 6.44 16.07
CA ILE A 24 -15.65 6.98 17.38
C ILE A 24 -14.16 7.40 17.36
N PRO A 25 -13.20 6.51 17.08
CA PRO A 25 -11.79 6.93 16.97
C PRO A 25 -11.54 7.93 15.84
N LEU A 26 -12.29 7.85 14.71
CA LEU A 26 -12.19 8.83 13.64
C LEU A 26 -12.51 10.25 14.12
N ILE A 27 -13.61 10.44 14.86
CA ILE A 27 -13.96 11.74 15.44
C ILE A 27 -12.88 12.22 16.40
N GLY A 28 -12.33 11.30 17.22
CA GLY A 28 -11.20 11.63 18.11
C GLY A 28 -9.97 12.11 17.35
N PHE A 29 -9.59 11.43 16.26
CA PHE A 29 -8.47 11.85 15.42
C PHE A 29 -8.73 13.16 14.67
N LEU A 30 -9.95 13.39 14.19
CA LEU A 30 -10.32 14.66 13.58
C LEU A 30 -10.25 15.81 14.58
N TRP A 31 -10.69 15.56 15.82
CA TRP A 31 -10.55 16.54 16.90
C TRP A 31 -9.07 16.83 17.22
N MET A 32 -8.22 15.79 17.33
CA MET A 32 -6.78 15.97 17.51
C MET A 32 -6.16 16.75 16.34
N LEU A 33 -6.56 16.45 15.09
CA LEU A 33 -6.10 17.16 13.91
C LEU A 33 -6.50 18.64 13.94
N SER A 34 -7.70 18.97 14.43
CA SER A 34 -8.16 20.35 14.57
C SER A 34 -7.37 21.18 15.60
N GLN A 35 -6.62 20.51 16.51
CA GLN A 35 -5.76 21.17 17.48
C GLN A 35 -4.37 21.53 16.94
N ILE A 36 -4.04 21.08 15.74
CA ILE A 36 -2.74 21.41 15.12
C ILE A 36 -2.71 22.91 14.81
N PRO A 37 -1.71 23.64 15.31
CA PRO A 37 -1.58 25.08 15.04
C PRO A 37 -1.39 25.35 13.54
N GLU A 38 -1.79 26.52 13.09
CA GLU A 38 -1.55 26.95 11.72
C GLU A 38 -0.06 26.92 11.38
N PRO A 39 0.31 26.52 10.14
CA PRO A 39 1.71 26.46 9.73
C PRO A 39 2.40 27.81 9.86
N GLY A 40 3.57 27.80 10.47
CA GLY A 40 4.41 28.98 10.66
C GLY A 40 4.86 29.59 9.33
N LYS A 41 5.39 30.82 9.37
CA LYS A 41 5.90 31.50 8.16
C LYS A 41 7.01 30.71 7.45
N THR A 42 7.84 30.01 8.20
CA THR A 42 8.89 29.13 7.67
C THR A 42 8.29 27.93 6.95
N ASP A 43 7.28 27.29 7.55
CA ASP A 43 6.59 26.14 6.94
C ASP A 43 5.85 26.53 5.67
N GLN A 44 5.28 27.75 5.64
CA GLN A 44 4.62 28.29 4.45
C GLN A 44 5.60 28.57 3.32
N SER A 45 6.83 29.05 3.63
CA SER A 45 7.86 29.32 2.62
C SER A 45 8.48 28.04 2.03
N GLU A 46 8.57 26.98 2.82
CA GLU A 46 9.07 25.66 2.38
C GLU A 46 7.99 24.81 1.69
N ARG A 47 6.73 25.21 1.82
CA ARG A 47 5.63 24.50 1.21
C ARG A 47 5.62 24.70 -0.30
N GLN A 48 5.81 23.63 -1.05
CA GLN A 48 5.66 23.69 -2.51
C GLN A 48 4.20 24.03 -2.86
N GLU A 49 4.01 25.07 -3.67
CA GLU A 49 2.69 25.39 -4.20
C GLU A 49 2.14 24.20 -5.01
N ARG A 50 0.91 23.82 -4.73
CA ARG A 50 0.20 22.83 -5.55
C ARG A 50 -0.10 23.44 -6.91
N VAL A 51 0.77 23.19 -7.89
CA VAL A 51 0.58 23.71 -9.25
C VAL A 51 -0.55 22.93 -9.93
N ARG A 52 -1.48 23.68 -10.50
CA ARG A 52 -2.49 23.09 -11.39
C ARG A 52 -1.81 22.74 -12.72
N MET A 53 -1.75 21.46 -13.04
CA MET A 53 -1.22 20.98 -14.31
C MET A 53 -2.35 20.81 -15.31
N ASN A 54 -2.23 21.47 -16.46
CA ASN A 54 -3.09 21.20 -17.60
C ASN A 54 -2.66 19.92 -18.34
N SER A 55 -3.38 19.47 -19.35
CA SER A 55 -3.08 18.23 -20.08
C SER A 55 -1.72 18.27 -20.78
N ALA A 56 -1.31 19.42 -21.29
CA ALA A 56 -0.02 19.60 -21.94
C ALA A 56 1.14 19.50 -20.92
N ASP A 57 0.97 20.10 -19.73
CA ASP A 57 1.94 20.04 -18.63
C ASP A 57 2.13 18.59 -18.15
N ARG A 58 1.02 17.85 -17.97
CA ARG A 58 1.05 16.43 -17.56
C ARG A 58 1.82 15.58 -18.56
N ARG A 59 1.51 15.76 -19.86
CA ARG A 59 2.20 15.04 -20.95
C ARG A 59 3.68 15.38 -20.97
N ARG A 60 4.04 16.67 -20.87
CA ARG A 60 5.43 17.13 -20.88
C ARG A 60 6.20 16.54 -19.69
N TYR A 61 5.65 16.62 -18.49
CA TYR A 61 6.23 16.06 -17.27
C TYR A 61 6.44 14.55 -17.41
N PHE A 62 5.39 13.83 -17.84
CA PHE A 62 5.48 12.38 -18.06
C PHE A 62 6.58 12.02 -19.05
N MET A 63 6.62 12.68 -20.20
CA MET A 63 7.61 12.37 -21.24
C MET A 63 9.04 12.69 -20.79
N HIS A 64 9.21 13.75 -19.98
CA HIS A 64 10.53 14.11 -19.46
C HIS A 64 11.08 13.07 -18.48
N TYR A 65 10.23 12.53 -17.61
CA TYR A 65 10.60 11.54 -16.59
C TYR A 65 10.15 10.11 -16.95
N ALA A 66 9.78 9.85 -18.19
CA ALA A 66 9.12 8.60 -18.60
C ALA A 66 9.83 7.32 -18.16
N PRO A 67 11.15 7.14 -18.29
CA PRO A 67 11.78 5.88 -17.91
C PRO A 67 11.60 5.55 -16.43
N GLY A 68 11.79 6.53 -15.55
CA GLY A 68 11.59 6.36 -14.11
C GLY A 68 10.14 6.18 -13.71
N LEU A 69 9.24 6.99 -14.28
CA LEU A 69 7.81 6.91 -14.00
C LEU A 69 7.21 5.59 -14.49
N ILE A 70 7.55 5.14 -15.68
CA ILE A 70 7.08 3.85 -16.22
C ILE A 70 7.54 2.71 -15.31
N ALA A 71 8.80 2.70 -14.89
CA ALA A 71 9.32 1.68 -13.98
C ALA A 71 8.55 1.64 -12.65
N ILE A 72 8.29 2.80 -12.04
CA ILE A 72 7.54 2.91 -10.79
C ILE A 72 6.08 2.48 -10.99
N ILE A 73 5.43 2.91 -12.07
CA ILE A 73 4.02 2.58 -12.36
C ILE A 73 3.87 1.08 -12.62
N LEU A 74 4.79 0.45 -13.37
CA LEU A 74 4.77 -0.99 -13.60
C LEU A 74 5.02 -1.77 -12.31
N ALA A 75 5.98 -1.35 -11.49
CA ALA A 75 6.21 -1.97 -10.17
C ALA A 75 4.96 -1.84 -9.30
N TYR A 76 4.35 -0.65 -9.26
CA TYR A 76 3.12 -0.41 -8.50
C TYR A 76 1.93 -1.23 -9.02
N LEU A 77 1.78 -1.36 -10.35
CA LEU A 77 0.78 -2.24 -10.96
C LEU A 77 0.94 -3.68 -10.47
N LEU A 78 2.14 -4.24 -10.55
CA LEU A 78 2.41 -5.61 -10.10
C LEU A 78 2.14 -5.78 -8.60
N ILE A 79 2.58 -4.83 -7.77
CA ILE A 79 2.31 -4.83 -6.34
C ILE A 79 0.80 -4.80 -6.07
N THR A 80 0.06 -3.94 -6.77
CA THR A 80 -1.39 -3.81 -6.60
C THR A 80 -2.11 -5.09 -6.99
N LEU A 81 -1.72 -5.72 -8.11
CA LEU A 81 -2.30 -6.99 -8.56
C LEU A 81 -2.09 -8.09 -7.51
N ILE A 82 -0.85 -8.34 -7.11
CA ILE A 82 -0.52 -9.44 -6.19
C ILE A 82 -1.12 -9.18 -4.80
N ARG A 83 -1.08 -7.92 -4.32
CA ARG A 83 -1.70 -7.51 -3.06
C ARG A 83 -3.21 -7.75 -3.05
N SER A 84 -3.89 -7.41 -4.16
CA SER A 84 -5.34 -7.59 -4.27
C SER A 84 -5.70 -9.07 -4.34
N ILE A 85 -4.97 -9.87 -5.13
CA ILE A 85 -5.14 -11.33 -5.15
C ILE A 85 -4.94 -11.92 -3.75
N ARG A 86 -3.86 -11.52 -3.04
CA ARG A 86 -3.63 -11.99 -1.67
C ARG A 86 -4.77 -11.62 -0.72
N GLY A 87 -5.35 -10.43 -0.87
CA GLY A 87 -6.46 -9.97 -0.03
C GLY A 87 -7.77 -10.70 -0.33
N ASP A 88 -8.14 -10.77 -1.59
CA ASP A 88 -9.44 -11.28 -2.02
C ASP A 88 -9.51 -12.82 -1.98
N PHE A 89 -8.38 -13.50 -2.18
CA PHE A 89 -8.26 -14.95 -2.13
C PHE A 89 -7.53 -15.46 -0.88
N ALA A 90 -7.47 -14.66 0.19
CA ALA A 90 -6.80 -15.03 1.42
C ALA A 90 -7.28 -16.37 2.01
N PRO A 91 -8.61 -16.67 2.09
CA PRO A 91 -9.08 -17.95 2.59
C PRO A 91 -8.60 -19.14 1.75
N GLU A 92 -8.57 -19.00 0.43
CA GLU A 92 -8.10 -20.03 -0.51
C GLU A 92 -6.61 -20.28 -0.35
N ILE A 93 -5.82 -19.20 -0.22
CA ILE A 93 -4.37 -19.29 -0.03
C ILE A 93 -4.06 -20.03 1.29
N TRP A 94 -4.74 -19.66 2.39
CA TRP A 94 -4.54 -20.32 3.68
C TRP A 94 -4.90 -21.82 3.63
N ARG A 95 -6.02 -22.17 2.99
CA ARG A 95 -6.42 -23.57 2.78
C ARG A 95 -5.40 -24.33 1.92
N GLY A 96 -4.90 -23.71 0.86
CA GLY A 96 -3.83 -24.28 0.02
C GLY A 96 -2.52 -24.51 0.78
N LEU A 97 -2.27 -23.73 1.84
CA LEU A 97 -1.14 -23.92 2.75
C LEU A 97 -1.40 -24.97 3.85
N GLY A 98 -2.53 -25.66 3.82
CA GLY A 98 -2.91 -26.69 4.80
C GLY A 98 -3.33 -26.14 6.16
N VAL A 99 -3.75 -24.88 6.23
CA VAL A 99 -4.15 -24.22 7.49
C VAL A 99 -5.65 -23.96 7.46
N GLU A 100 -6.35 -24.41 8.52
CA GLU A 100 -7.76 -24.06 8.71
C GLU A 100 -7.90 -22.55 8.96
N THR A 101 -8.83 -21.94 8.23
CA THR A 101 -9.06 -20.51 8.29
C THR A 101 -9.98 -20.17 9.46
N THR A 102 -9.45 -19.48 10.44
CA THR A 102 -10.22 -18.87 11.52
C THR A 102 -10.17 -17.34 11.42
N PRO A 103 -11.20 -16.63 11.88
CA PRO A 103 -11.18 -15.17 11.90
C PRO A 103 -10.01 -14.55 12.67
N GLU A 104 -9.58 -15.24 13.75
CA GLU A 104 -8.43 -14.81 14.56
C GLU A 104 -7.13 -14.88 13.75
N LEU A 105 -6.96 -15.91 12.93
CA LEU A 105 -5.78 -16.10 12.09
C LEU A 105 -5.57 -14.91 11.16
N PHE A 106 -6.65 -14.46 10.49
CA PHE A 106 -6.59 -13.26 9.64
C PHE A 106 -6.23 -12.01 10.45
N SER A 107 -6.90 -11.81 11.58
CA SER A 107 -6.67 -10.62 12.40
C SER A 107 -5.25 -10.56 12.94
N ILE A 108 -4.71 -11.67 13.42
CA ILE A 108 -3.37 -11.74 13.97
C ILE A 108 -2.31 -11.55 12.87
N SER A 109 -2.48 -12.20 11.73
CA SER A 109 -1.52 -12.05 10.62
C SER A 109 -1.48 -10.61 10.08
N GLU A 110 -2.65 -9.98 9.88
CA GLU A 110 -2.72 -8.59 9.42
C GLU A 110 -2.21 -7.59 10.49
N MET A 111 -2.38 -7.89 11.77
CA MET A 111 -1.81 -7.08 12.86
C MET A 111 -0.27 -7.07 12.82
N TRP A 112 0.38 -8.20 12.60
CA TRP A 112 1.85 -8.26 12.44
C TRP A 112 2.32 -7.47 11.22
N ILE A 113 1.60 -7.56 10.10
CA ILE A 113 1.89 -6.79 8.90
C ILE A 113 1.74 -5.29 9.19
N ALA A 114 0.62 -4.88 9.80
CA ALA A 114 0.37 -3.49 10.14
C ALA A 114 1.44 -2.93 11.10
N LEU A 115 1.83 -3.68 12.11
CA LEU A 115 2.91 -3.30 13.03
C LEU A 115 4.24 -3.08 12.29
N GLY A 116 4.61 -4.01 11.42
CA GLY A 116 5.81 -3.88 10.60
C GLY A 116 5.78 -2.63 9.71
N ILE A 117 4.64 -2.34 9.07
CA ILE A 117 4.46 -1.14 8.24
C ILE A 117 4.56 0.14 9.08
N ILE A 118 3.92 0.18 10.26
CA ILE A 118 3.96 1.35 11.15
C ILE A 118 5.40 1.63 11.59
N ILE A 119 6.14 0.61 12.01
CA ILE A 119 7.54 0.76 12.42
C ILE A 119 8.39 1.28 11.25
N CYS A 120 8.31 0.65 10.08
CA CYS A 120 9.07 1.07 8.91
C CYS A 120 8.69 2.49 8.47
N SER A 121 7.40 2.82 8.41
CA SER A 121 6.93 4.15 8.02
C SER A 121 7.33 5.22 9.03
N GLY A 122 7.32 4.89 10.33
CA GLY A 122 7.77 5.79 11.39
C GLY A 122 9.25 6.16 11.25
N VAL A 123 10.09 5.23 10.85
CA VAL A 123 11.52 5.50 10.58
C VAL A 123 11.72 6.54 9.48
N PHE A 124 10.85 6.56 8.46
CA PHE A 124 10.94 7.55 7.37
C PHE A 124 10.69 8.98 7.81
N SER A 125 9.91 9.19 8.86
CA SER A 125 9.68 10.54 9.41
C SER A 125 10.96 11.18 9.99
N LEU A 126 11.97 10.38 10.30
CA LEU A 126 13.25 10.84 10.84
C LEU A 126 14.20 11.39 9.76
N TYR A 127 13.95 11.10 8.49
CA TYR A 127 14.82 11.58 7.41
C TYR A 127 14.52 13.04 7.06
N ARG A 128 15.48 13.91 7.35
CA ARG A 128 15.42 15.34 6.99
C ARG A 128 15.86 15.63 5.54
N ASN A 129 16.76 14.79 5.00
CA ASN A 129 17.29 14.98 3.65
C ASN A 129 16.42 14.24 2.62
N ASN A 130 15.79 14.98 1.70
CA ASN A 130 14.89 14.46 0.69
C ASN A 130 15.54 13.42 -0.24
N ARG A 131 16.80 13.65 -0.61
CA ARG A 131 17.54 12.76 -1.51
C ARG A 131 17.85 11.42 -0.82
N SER A 132 18.31 11.44 0.42
CA SER A 132 18.51 10.22 1.21
C SER A 132 17.20 9.48 1.45
N ALA A 133 16.13 10.20 1.80
CA ALA A 133 14.82 9.62 1.99
C ALA A 133 14.31 8.90 0.72
N LEU A 134 14.51 9.50 -0.46
CA LEU A 134 14.15 8.90 -1.75
C LEU A 134 14.90 7.58 -1.98
N PHE A 135 16.24 7.58 -1.84
CA PHE A 135 17.03 6.36 -2.06
C PHE A 135 16.70 5.25 -1.06
N HIS A 136 16.48 5.59 0.22
CA HIS A 136 16.08 4.61 1.22
C HIS A 136 14.67 4.06 0.94
N SER A 137 13.73 4.91 0.50
CA SER A 137 12.38 4.45 0.11
C SER A 137 12.46 3.45 -1.05
N ILE A 138 13.24 3.75 -2.08
CA ILE A 138 13.46 2.83 -3.21
C ILE A 138 14.11 1.53 -2.73
N SER A 139 15.14 1.62 -1.87
CA SER A 139 15.82 0.43 -1.33
C SER A 139 14.87 -0.47 -0.55
N ILE A 140 14.00 0.11 0.28
CA ILE A 140 13.02 -0.67 1.05
C ILE A 140 11.94 -1.26 0.13
N CYS A 141 11.53 -0.55 -0.92
CA CYS A 141 10.64 -1.14 -1.93
C CYS A 141 11.27 -2.37 -2.60
N ILE A 142 12.55 -2.29 -2.97
CA ILE A 142 13.29 -3.41 -3.55
C ILE A 142 13.42 -4.57 -2.56
N LEU A 143 13.77 -4.28 -1.30
CA LEU A 143 13.85 -5.28 -0.24
C LEU A 143 12.49 -5.93 0.05
N GLY A 144 11.43 -5.13 0.08
CA GLY A 144 10.07 -5.63 0.24
C GLY A 144 9.67 -6.60 -0.88
N LEU A 145 9.91 -6.21 -2.13
CA LEU A 145 9.68 -7.11 -3.27
C LEU A 145 10.58 -8.36 -3.22
N GLY A 146 11.80 -8.24 -2.73
CA GLY A 146 12.73 -9.36 -2.52
C GLY A 146 12.23 -10.35 -1.45
N LEU A 147 11.44 -9.89 -0.48
CA LEU A 147 10.83 -10.79 0.52
C LEU A 147 9.88 -11.81 -0.11
N LEU A 148 9.26 -11.51 -1.25
CA LEU A 148 8.32 -12.43 -1.90
C LEU A 148 8.99 -13.74 -2.32
N PRO A 149 9.99 -13.75 -3.21
CA PRO A 149 10.67 -14.98 -3.59
C PRO A 149 11.43 -15.62 -2.42
N MET A 150 11.99 -14.82 -1.51
CA MET A 150 12.69 -15.36 -0.33
C MET A 150 11.74 -16.10 0.60
N SER A 151 10.54 -15.58 0.84
CA SER A 151 9.55 -16.26 1.68
C SER A 151 9.00 -17.53 1.03
N LEU A 152 8.84 -17.55 -0.30
CA LEU A 152 8.48 -18.76 -1.05
C LEU A 152 9.56 -19.85 -0.89
N MET A 153 10.83 -19.50 -1.10
CA MET A 153 11.94 -20.42 -0.93
C MET A 153 12.06 -20.92 0.52
N ALA A 154 11.83 -20.04 1.50
CA ALA A 154 11.88 -20.41 2.90
C ALA A 154 10.72 -21.33 3.30
N LEU A 155 9.54 -21.15 2.72
CA LEU A 155 8.41 -22.05 2.90
C LEU A 155 8.68 -23.42 2.28
N ASP A 156 9.14 -23.46 1.04
CA ASP A 156 9.47 -24.71 0.32
C ASP A 156 10.50 -25.55 1.11
N LYS A 157 11.51 -24.89 1.68
CA LYS A 157 12.51 -25.54 2.54
C LYS A 157 12.06 -25.80 3.99
N GLN A 158 10.80 -25.47 4.32
CA GLN A 158 10.24 -25.61 5.66
C GLN A 158 11.01 -24.84 6.76
N TRP A 159 11.69 -23.76 6.40
CA TRP A 159 12.39 -22.90 7.35
C TRP A 159 11.44 -21.99 8.12
N ILE A 160 10.28 -21.69 7.52
CA ILE A 160 9.22 -20.88 8.12
C ILE A 160 7.88 -21.60 8.04
N SER A 161 6.98 -21.31 8.98
CA SER A 161 5.61 -21.81 8.93
C SER A 161 4.76 -21.04 7.92
N SER A 162 3.62 -21.63 7.51
CA SER A 162 2.61 -20.99 6.67
C SER A 162 2.17 -19.62 7.22
N PHE A 163 2.12 -19.46 8.56
CA PHE A 163 1.79 -18.21 9.21
C PHE A 163 2.81 -17.10 8.87
N TRP A 164 4.10 -17.37 9.12
CA TRP A 164 5.14 -16.40 8.83
C TRP A 164 5.33 -16.14 7.34
N PHE A 165 5.08 -17.15 6.50
CA PHE A 165 5.02 -16.95 5.05
C PHE A 165 3.98 -15.88 4.68
N MET A 166 2.75 -16.02 5.17
CA MET A 166 1.67 -15.05 4.89
C MET A 166 1.96 -13.66 5.46
N VAL A 167 2.63 -13.58 6.61
CA VAL A 167 3.07 -12.29 7.17
C VAL A 167 4.15 -11.65 6.31
N LEU A 168 5.17 -12.41 5.89
CA LEU A 168 6.29 -11.90 5.11
C LEU A 168 5.86 -11.45 3.70
N ILE A 169 5.03 -12.23 3.00
CA ILE A 169 4.51 -11.77 1.71
C ILE A 169 3.60 -10.55 1.87
N GLY A 170 2.82 -10.47 2.96
CA GLY A 170 2.05 -9.29 3.28
C GLY A 170 2.94 -8.06 3.47
N LEU A 171 3.97 -8.15 4.30
CA LEU A 171 4.95 -7.08 4.49
C LEU A 171 5.62 -6.70 3.17
N GLY A 172 6.05 -7.69 2.39
CA GLY A 172 6.69 -7.49 1.10
C GLY A 172 5.84 -6.74 0.08
N LEU A 173 4.53 -6.87 0.16
CA LEU A 173 3.59 -6.19 -0.73
C LEU A 173 3.10 -4.85 -0.19
N TYR A 174 2.68 -4.80 1.08
CA TYR A 174 2.08 -3.60 1.66
C TYR A 174 3.12 -2.52 1.94
N LEU A 175 4.36 -2.88 2.31
CA LEU A 175 5.39 -1.89 2.60
C LEU A 175 5.75 -1.03 1.37
N PRO A 176 6.09 -1.61 0.19
CA PRO A 176 6.28 -0.81 -1.02
C PRO A 176 5.02 -0.03 -1.43
N TYR A 177 3.84 -0.63 -1.31
CA TYR A 177 2.57 0.01 -1.63
C TYR A 177 2.38 1.31 -0.82
N VAL A 178 2.54 1.24 0.51
CA VAL A 178 2.40 2.39 1.39
C VAL A 178 3.48 3.43 1.12
N LEU A 179 4.74 3.01 0.94
CA LEU A 179 5.85 3.92 0.70
C LEU A 179 5.73 4.71 -0.61
N VAL A 180 5.19 4.10 -1.67
CA VAL A 180 4.93 4.81 -2.93
C VAL A 180 3.98 5.98 -2.69
N HIS A 181 2.92 5.76 -1.92
CA HIS A 181 1.91 6.79 -1.63
C HIS A 181 2.34 7.85 -0.62
N THR A 182 3.04 7.44 0.43
CA THR A 182 3.34 8.35 1.55
C THR A 182 4.65 9.09 1.40
N THR A 183 5.63 8.49 0.73
CA THR A 183 6.99 9.02 0.72
C THR A 183 7.58 9.17 -0.68
N LEU A 184 7.48 8.14 -1.52
CA LEU A 184 8.23 8.10 -2.78
C LEU A 184 7.87 9.26 -3.70
N PHE A 185 6.58 9.49 -3.98
CA PHE A 185 6.14 10.57 -4.86
C PHE A 185 6.43 11.96 -4.29
N GLU A 186 6.30 12.15 -2.98
CA GLU A 186 6.69 13.41 -2.33
C GLU A 186 8.18 13.70 -2.52
N ARG A 187 9.03 12.69 -2.30
CA ARG A 187 10.48 12.84 -2.41
C ARG A 187 10.95 13.00 -3.85
N ILE A 188 10.32 12.32 -4.81
CA ILE A 188 10.55 12.57 -6.24
C ILE A 188 10.27 14.03 -6.57
N MET A 189 9.13 14.55 -6.16
CA MET A 189 8.77 15.94 -6.40
C MET A 189 9.72 16.93 -5.73
N ALA A 190 10.21 16.60 -4.53
CA ALA A 190 11.14 17.45 -3.80
C ALA A 190 12.58 17.50 -4.41
N VAL A 191 12.97 16.49 -5.18
CA VAL A 191 14.29 16.42 -5.82
C VAL A 191 14.28 16.75 -7.31
N THR A 192 13.09 16.85 -7.93
CA THR A 192 12.95 17.25 -9.34
C THR A 192 12.76 18.76 -9.44
N PRO A 193 13.46 19.44 -10.36
CA PRO A 193 13.36 20.89 -10.53
C PRO A 193 12.05 21.35 -11.16
N ASP A 194 11.36 20.46 -11.85
CA ASP A 194 10.13 20.78 -12.56
C ASP A 194 8.93 20.84 -11.60
N LYS A 195 8.06 21.82 -11.81
CA LYS A 195 6.81 21.95 -11.06
C LYS A 195 5.86 20.82 -11.45
N GLY A 196 5.74 19.84 -10.58
CA GLY A 196 4.84 18.71 -10.73
C GLY A 196 3.68 18.74 -9.73
N ASN A 197 2.83 17.73 -9.80
CA ASN A 197 1.70 17.56 -8.89
C ASN A 197 1.68 16.11 -8.38
N ILE A 198 1.86 15.96 -7.06
CA ILE A 198 1.85 14.64 -6.39
C ILE A 198 0.55 13.88 -6.69
N GLY A 199 -0.60 14.57 -6.64
CA GLY A 199 -1.89 13.97 -6.96
C GLY A 199 -1.95 13.39 -8.37
N TYR A 200 -1.32 14.04 -9.35
CA TYR A 200 -1.22 13.48 -10.70
C TYR A 200 -0.48 12.16 -10.73
N LEU A 201 0.66 12.05 -10.04
CA LEU A 201 1.44 10.82 -9.98
C LEU A 201 0.69 9.70 -9.24
N MET A 202 0.05 10.05 -8.12
CA MET A 202 -0.79 9.11 -7.36
C MET A 202 -1.95 8.58 -8.21
N TYR A 203 -2.73 9.46 -8.83
CA TYR A 203 -3.85 9.03 -9.67
C TYR A 203 -3.41 8.21 -10.88
N LEU A 204 -2.25 8.53 -11.46
CA LEU A 204 -1.70 7.76 -12.59
C LEU A 204 -1.33 6.33 -12.15
N ALA A 205 -0.66 6.18 -11.00
CA ALA A 205 -0.31 4.89 -10.45
C ALA A 205 -1.56 4.08 -10.05
N ASP A 206 -2.48 4.69 -9.30
CA ASP A 206 -3.71 4.05 -8.85
C ASP A 206 -4.60 3.61 -10.01
N SER A 207 -4.86 4.51 -10.97
CA SER A 207 -5.69 4.18 -12.13
C SER A 207 -5.11 3.00 -12.90
N THR A 208 -3.78 2.96 -13.08
CA THR A 208 -3.13 1.86 -13.78
C THR A 208 -3.21 0.56 -12.96
N GLY A 209 -2.94 0.63 -11.66
CA GLY A 209 -2.99 -0.53 -10.77
C GLY A 209 -4.37 -1.16 -10.66
N TYR A 210 -5.38 -0.35 -10.39
CA TYR A 210 -6.76 -0.84 -10.26
C TYR A 210 -7.36 -1.29 -11.59
N LEU A 211 -7.08 -0.57 -12.70
CA LEU A 211 -7.49 -1.00 -14.03
C LEU A 211 -6.89 -2.37 -14.38
N GLY A 212 -5.60 -2.56 -14.08
CA GLY A 212 -4.95 -3.85 -14.27
C GLY A 212 -5.61 -4.96 -13.48
N TYR A 213 -5.98 -4.70 -12.23
CA TYR A 213 -6.70 -5.67 -11.40
C TYR A 213 -8.10 -5.98 -11.95
N VAL A 214 -8.86 -4.98 -12.36
CA VAL A 214 -10.18 -5.18 -12.99
C VAL A 214 -10.06 -6.03 -14.25
N ILE A 215 -9.09 -5.73 -15.11
CA ILE A 215 -8.83 -6.53 -16.32
C ILE A 215 -8.52 -7.99 -15.94
N LEU A 216 -7.64 -8.21 -14.97
CA LEU A 216 -7.31 -9.55 -14.51
C LEU A 216 -8.55 -10.30 -14.04
N MET A 217 -9.42 -9.66 -13.25
CA MET A 217 -10.63 -10.27 -12.72
C MET A 217 -11.67 -10.58 -13.82
N LEU A 218 -11.79 -9.75 -14.84
CA LEU A 218 -12.67 -10.00 -15.98
C LEU A 218 -12.23 -11.21 -16.81
N PHE A 219 -10.93 -11.46 -16.89
CA PHE A 219 -10.37 -12.55 -17.67
C PHE A 219 -9.99 -13.78 -16.86
N LYS A 220 -10.17 -13.77 -15.53
CA LYS A 220 -9.77 -14.90 -14.65
C LYS A 220 -10.39 -16.24 -15.07
N ASP A 221 -11.67 -16.23 -15.46
CA ASP A 221 -12.40 -17.45 -15.85
C ASP A 221 -12.02 -17.95 -17.27
N SER A 222 -11.31 -17.12 -18.02
CA SER A 222 -10.76 -17.48 -19.34
C SER A 222 -9.35 -18.08 -19.25
N LEU A 223 -8.71 -18.00 -18.06
CA LEU A 223 -7.44 -18.64 -17.82
C LEU A 223 -7.66 -20.12 -17.58
N PRO A 224 -6.91 -21.03 -18.24
CA PRO A 224 -7.06 -22.47 -18.01
C PRO A 224 -6.81 -22.75 -16.53
N ALA A 225 -7.80 -23.40 -15.88
CA ALA A 225 -7.59 -23.98 -14.57
C ALA A 225 -6.43 -24.97 -14.70
N GLN A 226 -5.33 -24.71 -14.04
CA GLN A 226 -4.28 -25.73 -13.90
C GLN A 226 -4.78 -26.66 -12.80
N ASP A 227 -5.19 -27.86 -13.22
CA ASP A 227 -5.52 -28.99 -12.34
C ASP A 227 -4.31 -29.40 -11.50
#